data_2f02e7c2baefa5e1d1d7aa1a13da2ad9
#
_entry.id   2f02e7c2baefa5e1d1d7aa1a13da2ad9
#
_cell.length_a   1.000
_cell.length_b   1.000
_cell.length_c   1.000
_cell.angle_alpha   90.00
_cell.angle_beta   90.00
_cell.angle_gamma   90.00
#
_symmetry.space_group_name_H-M   'P 1'
#
loop_
_entity.id
_entity.type
_entity.pdbx_description
1 polymer ?
#
loop_
_entity_poly.entity_id
_entity_poly.type
_entity_poly.pdbx_seq_one_letter_code
_entity_poly.pdbx_strand_id
1 'polypeptide(L)'
;MPKILRILNRLIVGGPLLNASYLTKYMEPEFETMLVVGEKEAHEKDASYFTDQLGIKPVFVPEMGRSISPLKDYGAYKKIKQLIREFKPDIVHTHAAKPGAIGRMAAAAMKVPVIVHTYHGHVFHSYFSSAKTKAFIGIERYLGKKSSAIIAISEQQHKELVTDFRIAPADKFRIVPLGLDLDKFASGNDEKRKSFRSSYGIPGDTIVITITGRMVPVKNHELFLQGIQYLLQHSAKKIKAFIVGDGETRIAMEVKARELGIGFSTEKDDLHNQPLVFTSWRSDIDVINAGSDIITLT
;
A
#
# COMPACT_ATOMS: atom_id res chain seq x y z
N MET A 1 -27.81 -13.83 1.52
CA MET A 1 -26.34 -13.67 1.34
C MET A 1 -25.90 -12.55 2.28
N PRO A 2 -24.94 -12.77 3.17
CA PRO A 2 -24.45 -11.71 4.06
C PRO A 2 -23.80 -10.57 3.27
N LYS A 3 -23.94 -9.34 3.78
CA LYS A 3 -23.48 -8.13 3.13
C LYS A 3 -22.29 -7.50 3.85
N ILE A 4 -21.25 -7.16 3.09
CA ILE A 4 -20.05 -6.49 3.62
C ILE A 4 -19.93 -5.09 3.03
N LEU A 5 -19.96 -4.07 3.86
CA LEU A 5 -19.55 -2.71 3.49
C LEU A 5 -18.07 -2.55 3.84
N ARG A 6 -17.20 -2.51 2.81
CA ARG A 6 -15.75 -2.36 2.96
C ARG A 6 -15.35 -0.91 2.73
N ILE A 7 -14.60 -0.33 3.66
CA ILE A 7 -14.23 1.08 3.62
C ILE A 7 -12.72 1.23 3.56
N LEU A 8 -12.23 1.83 2.49
CA LEU A 8 -10.84 2.14 2.23
C LEU A 8 -10.64 3.65 2.09
N ASN A 9 -9.43 4.15 2.33
CA ASN A 9 -9.16 5.58 2.24
C ASN A 9 -9.26 6.09 0.79
N ARG A 10 -8.42 5.57 -0.11
CA ARG A 10 -8.28 6.08 -1.49
C ARG A 10 -7.80 4.98 -2.44
N LEU A 11 -8.10 5.16 -3.73
CA LEU A 11 -7.57 4.29 -4.80
C LEU A 11 -6.18 4.79 -5.24
N ILE A 12 -5.18 4.49 -4.43
CA ILE A 12 -3.77 4.77 -4.73
C ILE A 12 -2.96 3.47 -4.64
N VAL A 13 -1.89 3.39 -5.42
CA VAL A 13 -1.02 2.19 -5.44
C VAL A 13 -0.51 1.89 -4.03
N GLY A 14 -0.76 0.68 -3.55
CA GLY A 14 -0.29 0.21 -2.24
C GLY A 14 -1.04 -1.00 -1.71
N GLY A 15 -0.45 -1.65 -0.71
CA GLY A 15 -0.98 -2.88 -0.10
C GLY A 15 -2.45 -2.80 0.37
N PRO A 16 -2.90 -1.70 1.01
CA PRO A 16 -4.28 -1.56 1.42
C PRO A 16 -5.30 -1.65 0.28
N LEU A 17 -4.99 -1.04 -0.89
CA LEU A 17 -5.84 -1.13 -2.09
C LEU A 17 -5.92 -2.57 -2.58
N LEU A 18 -4.78 -3.24 -2.76
CA LEU A 18 -4.74 -4.63 -3.22
C LEU A 18 -5.56 -5.54 -2.31
N ASN A 19 -5.33 -5.46 -1.01
CA ASN A 19 -6.05 -6.27 -0.03
C ASN A 19 -7.56 -6.01 -0.03
N ALA A 20 -7.99 -4.74 0.03
CA ALA A 20 -9.41 -4.41 0.05
C ALA A 20 -10.11 -4.84 -1.25
N SER A 21 -9.46 -4.67 -2.40
CA SER A 21 -10.00 -5.05 -3.71
C SER A 21 -10.07 -6.58 -3.87
N TYR A 22 -9.01 -7.31 -3.52
CA TYR A 22 -9.04 -8.78 -3.56
C TYR A 22 -10.08 -9.36 -2.62
N LEU A 23 -10.19 -8.87 -1.38
CA LEU A 23 -11.24 -9.30 -0.48
C LEU A 23 -12.65 -8.94 -0.98
N THR A 24 -12.79 -7.84 -1.73
CA THR A 24 -14.08 -7.49 -2.35
C THR A 24 -14.42 -8.47 -3.47
N LYS A 25 -13.45 -8.83 -4.30
CA LYS A 25 -13.67 -9.71 -5.45
C LYS A 25 -13.81 -11.18 -5.06
N TYR A 26 -12.88 -11.69 -4.25
CA TYR A 26 -12.78 -13.13 -4.00
C TYR A 26 -13.65 -13.64 -2.84
N MET A 27 -14.39 -12.78 -2.17
CA MET A 27 -15.43 -13.18 -1.23
C MET A 27 -16.80 -13.37 -1.92
N GLU A 28 -16.90 -13.13 -3.21
CA GLU A 28 -18.05 -13.53 -4.02
C GLU A 28 -17.94 -15.03 -4.40
N PRO A 29 -19.04 -15.77 -4.49
CA PRO A 29 -20.43 -15.34 -4.29
C PRO A 29 -20.95 -15.47 -2.85
N GLU A 30 -20.12 -15.85 -1.88
CA GLU A 30 -20.56 -16.10 -0.50
C GLU A 30 -21.05 -14.82 0.20
N PHE A 31 -20.49 -13.67 -0.20
CA PHE A 31 -20.83 -12.36 0.34
C PHE A 31 -21.14 -11.35 -0.77
N GLU A 32 -22.19 -10.57 -0.58
CA GLU A 32 -22.40 -9.34 -1.36
C GLU A 32 -21.55 -8.21 -0.79
N THR A 33 -20.62 -7.68 -1.58
CA THR A 33 -19.66 -6.67 -1.09
C THR A 33 -19.82 -5.33 -1.78
N MET A 34 -19.75 -4.25 -1.01
CA MET A 34 -19.67 -2.86 -1.49
C MET A 34 -18.34 -2.25 -1.04
N LEU A 35 -17.51 -1.82 -2.00
CA LEU A 35 -16.28 -1.09 -1.70
C LEU A 35 -16.55 0.41 -1.69
N VAL A 36 -16.29 1.07 -0.56
CA VAL A 36 -16.40 2.52 -0.39
C VAL A 36 -15.01 3.12 -0.26
N VAL A 37 -14.74 4.18 -1.01
CA VAL A 37 -13.43 4.84 -1.07
C VAL A 37 -13.58 6.35 -0.97
N GLY A 38 -12.56 6.99 -0.40
CA GLY A 38 -12.44 8.44 -0.43
C GLY A 38 -11.73 8.95 -1.68
N GLU A 39 -11.61 10.26 -1.78
CA GLU A 39 -10.95 10.92 -2.90
C GLU A 39 -9.43 10.96 -2.71
N LYS A 40 -8.69 10.77 -3.80
CA LYS A 40 -7.24 10.95 -3.84
C LYS A 40 -6.85 12.43 -3.86
N GLU A 41 -5.64 12.75 -3.44
CA GLU A 41 -5.08 14.09 -3.58
C GLU A 41 -4.56 14.32 -5.01
N ALA A 42 -4.47 15.58 -5.44
CA ALA A 42 -4.11 15.94 -6.82
C ALA A 42 -2.75 15.38 -7.27
N HIS A 43 -1.79 15.29 -6.35
CA HIS A 43 -0.44 14.76 -6.62
C HIS A 43 -0.33 13.22 -6.54
N GLU A 44 -1.39 12.53 -6.09
CA GLU A 44 -1.40 11.08 -5.96
C GLU A 44 -1.78 10.41 -7.28
N LYS A 45 -1.04 9.36 -7.64
CA LYS A 45 -1.35 8.59 -8.84
C LYS A 45 -2.60 7.74 -8.61
N ASP A 46 -3.54 7.88 -9.52
CA ASP A 46 -4.76 7.09 -9.56
C ASP A 46 -4.45 5.60 -9.80
N ALA A 47 -5.13 4.75 -9.05
CA ALA A 47 -5.05 3.30 -9.19
C ALA A 47 -6.43 2.65 -9.37
N SER A 48 -7.42 3.41 -9.88
CA SER A 48 -8.75 2.89 -10.20
C SER A 48 -8.71 1.75 -11.23
N TYR A 49 -7.70 1.77 -12.12
CA TYR A 49 -7.47 0.69 -13.09
C TYR A 49 -7.45 -0.70 -12.43
N PHE A 50 -7.00 -0.78 -11.17
CA PHE A 50 -6.92 -2.05 -10.44
C PHE A 50 -8.31 -2.57 -10.05
N THR A 51 -9.21 -1.68 -9.61
CA THR A 51 -10.61 -2.06 -9.33
C THR A 51 -11.35 -2.39 -10.62
N ASP A 52 -11.07 -1.67 -11.71
CA ASP A 52 -11.67 -1.91 -13.02
C ASP A 52 -11.28 -3.29 -13.58
N GLN A 53 -10.00 -3.68 -13.46
CA GLN A 53 -9.52 -5.02 -13.85
C GLN A 53 -10.22 -6.16 -13.10
N LEU A 54 -10.63 -5.92 -11.86
CA LEU A 54 -11.38 -6.88 -11.02
C LEU A 54 -12.90 -6.79 -11.23
N GLY A 55 -13.38 -5.87 -12.05
CA GLY A 55 -14.80 -5.63 -12.26
C GLY A 55 -15.52 -5.00 -11.05
N ILE A 56 -14.78 -4.36 -10.14
CA ILE A 56 -15.31 -3.71 -8.95
C ILE A 56 -15.69 -2.27 -9.29
N LYS A 57 -16.88 -1.84 -8.88
CA LYS A 57 -17.35 -0.45 -9.00
C LYS A 57 -17.40 0.20 -7.61
N PRO A 58 -16.36 0.93 -7.19
CA PRO A 58 -16.31 1.57 -5.88
C PRO A 58 -17.32 2.70 -5.76
N VAL A 59 -17.86 2.88 -4.56
CA VAL A 59 -18.67 4.05 -4.20
C VAL A 59 -17.74 5.13 -3.63
N PHE A 60 -17.71 6.31 -4.25
CA PHE A 60 -16.86 7.41 -3.83
C PHE A 60 -17.54 8.26 -2.76
N VAL A 61 -16.78 8.62 -1.72
CA VAL A 61 -17.13 9.56 -0.66
C VAL A 61 -16.07 10.68 -0.65
N PRO A 62 -16.26 11.75 -1.42
CA PRO A 62 -15.26 12.81 -1.62
C PRO A 62 -14.78 13.46 -0.32
N GLU A 63 -15.65 13.53 0.69
CA GLU A 63 -15.33 14.09 2.00
C GLU A 63 -14.31 13.27 2.78
N MET A 64 -14.09 12.00 2.41
CA MET A 64 -13.16 11.10 3.08
C MET A 64 -11.73 11.20 2.47
N GLY A 65 -11.16 12.41 2.48
CA GLY A 65 -9.78 12.65 2.03
C GLY A 65 -8.71 12.24 3.05
N ARG A 66 -7.42 12.46 2.73
CA ARG A 66 -6.28 12.12 3.60
C ARG A 66 -6.19 13.01 4.84
N SER A 67 -6.29 14.32 4.63
CA SER A 67 -6.09 15.33 5.67
C SER A 67 -7.24 15.32 6.69
N ILE A 68 -6.92 15.54 7.95
CA ILE A 68 -7.93 15.70 8.99
C ILE A 68 -8.64 17.04 8.77
N SER A 69 -9.95 16.98 8.59
CA SER A 69 -10.82 18.15 8.41
C SER A 69 -12.15 17.90 9.10
N PRO A 70 -12.42 18.51 10.25
CA PRO A 70 -13.63 18.20 11.05
C PRO A 70 -14.94 18.28 10.27
N LEU A 71 -15.09 19.30 9.40
CA LEU A 71 -16.31 19.46 8.60
C LEU A 71 -16.44 18.38 7.52
N LYS A 72 -15.37 18.11 6.77
CA LYS A 72 -15.36 17.02 5.76
C LYS A 72 -15.51 15.66 6.43
N ASP A 73 -14.83 15.44 7.55
CA ASP A 73 -14.88 14.17 8.29
C ASP A 73 -16.29 13.90 8.84
N TYR A 74 -16.99 14.93 9.28
CA TYR A 74 -18.41 14.83 9.66
C TYR A 74 -19.32 14.58 8.44
N GLY A 75 -19.04 15.18 7.30
CA GLY A 75 -19.72 14.89 6.03
C GLY A 75 -19.54 13.43 5.63
N ALA A 76 -18.29 12.93 5.64
CA ALA A 76 -17.97 11.53 5.38
C ALA A 76 -18.71 10.59 6.36
N TYR A 77 -18.71 10.90 7.65
CA TYR A 77 -19.46 10.14 8.65
C TYR A 77 -20.96 10.04 8.33
N LYS A 78 -21.61 11.17 7.96
CA LYS A 78 -23.02 11.18 7.54
C LYS A 78 -23.25 10.33 6.30
N LYS A 79 -22.36 10.42 5.30
CA LYS A 79 -22.46 9.67 4.06
C LYS A 79 -22.30 8.17 4.29
N ILE A 80 -21.34 7.77 5.11
CA ILE A 80 -21.18 6.35 5.51
C ILE A 80 -22.43 5.85 6.24
N LYS A 81 -23.00 6.61 7.15
CA LYS A 81 -24.28 6.23 7.80
C LYS A 81 -25.43 6.08 6.80
N GLN A 82 -25.49 6.94 5.79
CA GLN A 82 -26.47 6.81 4.71
C GLN A 82 -26.28 5.51 3.95
N LEU A 83 -25.03 5.19 3.53
CA LEU A 83 -24.71 3.94 2.83
C LEU A 83 -25.02 2.70 3.68
N ILE A 84 -24.73 2.73 4.99
CA ILE A 84 -25.12 1.65 5.91
C ILE A 84 -26.64 1.46 5.94
N ARG A 85 -27.41 2.54 5.97
CA ARG A 85 -28.89 2.47 5.99
C ARG A 85 -29.46 1.90 4.69
N GLU A 86 -28.89 2.27 3.56
CA GLU A 86 -29.32 1.85 2.22
C GLU A 86 -28.89 0.40 1.92
N PHE A 87 -27.64 0.09 2.15
CA PHE A 87 -27.07 -1.23 1.84
C PHE A 87 -27.42 -2.30 2.87
N LYS A 88 -27.64 -1.90 4.14
CA LYS A 88 -27.93 -2.78 5.30
C LYS A 88 -26.89 -3.88 5.48
N PRO A 89 -25.61 -3.52 5.67
CA PRO A 89 -24.56 -4.51 5.80
C PRO A 89 -24.67 -5.29 7.11
N ASP A 90 -24.38 -6.59 7.07
CA ASP A 90 -24.15 -7.43 8.24
C ASP A 90 -22.78 -7.17 8.85
N ILE A 91 -21.83 -6.79 7.99
CA ILE A 91 -20.43 -6.56 8.36
C ILE A 91 -19.98 -5.20 7.80
N VAL A 92 -19.38 -4.37 8.65
CA VAL A 92 -18.56 -3.23 8.19
C VAL A 92 -17.10 -3.57 8.40
N HIS A 93 -16.34 -3.61 7.32
CA HIS A 93 -14.91 -3.88 7.33
C HIS A 93 -14.12 -2.66 6.90
N THR A 94 -13.29 -2.12 7.78
CA THR A 94 -12.56 -0.88 7.56
C THR A 94 -11.05 -1.12 7.42
N HIS A 95 -10.40 -0.29 6.59
CA HIS A 95 -8.96 -0.32 6.31
C HIS A 95 -8.37 1.07 6.49
N ALA A 96 -7.13 1.17 7.00
CA ALA A 96 -6.40 2.41 7.29
C ALA A 96 -7.01 3.27 8.43
N ALA A 97 -6.22 4.23 8.97
CA ALA A 97 -6.55 4.92 10.22
C ALA A 97 -7.81 5.79 10.13
N LYS A 98 -7.83 6.77 9.21
CA LYS A 98 -8.96 7.74 9.13
C LYS A 98 -10.28 7.10 8.70
N PRO A 99 -10.38 6.36 7.57
CA PRO A 99 -11.61 5.67 7.23
C PRO A 99 -11.95 4.58 8.24
N GLY A 100 -10.94 3.99 8.89
CA GLY A 100 -11.12 3.10 10.02
C GLY A 100 -11.85 3.74 11.19
N ALA A 101 -11.48 4.97 11.55
CA ALA A 101 -12.16 5.71 12.62
C ALA A 101 -13.59 6.10 12.22
N ILE A 102 -13.77 6.75 11.07
CA ILE A 102 -15.07 7.20 10.58
C ILE A 102 -16.02 6.03 10.38
N GLY A 103 -15.56 4.96 9.73
CA GLY A 103 -16.36 3.77 9.42
C GLY A 103 -16.79 3.01 10.67
N ARG A 104 -15.86 2.77 11.62
CA ARG A 104 -16.19 2.09 12.89
C ARG A 104 -17.16 2.90 13.76
N MET A 105 -17.00 4.23 13.81
CA MET A 105 -17.95 5.10 14.51
C MET A 105 -19.34 5.06 13.87
N ALA A 106 -19.41 5.15 12.54
CA ALA A 106 -20.68 5.09 11.82
C ALA A 106 -21.38 3.73 12.00
N ALA A 107 -20.63 2.64 11.88
CA ALA A 107 -21.14 1.28 12.06
C ALA A 107 -21.66 1.05 13.48
N ALA A 108 -20.93 1.49 14.50
CA ALA A 108 -21.36 1.38 15.90
C ALA A 108 -22.63 2.21 16.17
N ALA A 109 -22.71 3.45 15.64
CA ALA A 109 -23.89 4.31 15.77
C ALA A 109 -25.13 3.72 15.05
N MET A 110 -24.92 2.98 13.97
CA MET A 110 -25.97 2.30 13.20
C MET A 110 -26.27 0.88 13.70
N LYS A 111 -25.58 0.43 14.75
CA LYS A 111 -25.73 -0.90 15.36
C LYS A 111 -25.49 -2.04 14.36
N VAL A 112 -24.50 -1.88 13.46
CA VAL A 112 -24.11 -2.97 12.54
C VAL A 112 -23.64 -4.16 13.37
N PRO A 113 -24.09 -5.40 13.06
CA PRO A 113 -23.82 -6.57 13.91
C PRO A 113 -22.34 -6.89 14.07
N VAL A 114 -21.56 -6.79 12.98
CA VAL A 114 -20.12 -7.12 12.98
C VAL A 114 -19.30 -5.96 12.46
N ILE A 115 -18.32 -5.53 13.25
CA ILE A 115 -17.39 -4.44 12.89
C ILE A 115 -15.98 -4.99 12.91
N VAL A 116 -15.33 -5.00 11.74
CA VAL A 116 -13.96 -5.50 11.54
C VAL A 116 -13.04 -4.36 11.12
N HIS A 117 -11.81 -4.40 11.59
CA HIS A 117 -10.77 -3.46 11.16
C HIS A 117 -9.47 -4.19 10.84
N THR A 118 -8.88 -3.90 9.67
CA THR A 118 -7.55 -4.40 9.30
C THR A 118 -6.51 -3.30 9.41
N TYR A 119 -5.47 -3.55 10.20
CA TYR A 119 -4.27 -2.72 10.22
C TYR A 119 -3.32 -3.14 9.09
N HIS A 120 -2.97 -2.21 8.20
CA HIS A 120 -1.96 -2.39 7.14
C HIS A 120 -0.59 -1.80 7.50
N GLY A 121 -0.43 -1.38 8.71
CA GLY A 121 0.63 -0.62 9.32
C GLY A 121 0.01 0.34 10.32
N HIS A 122 0.79 0.91 11.18
CA HIS A 122 0.32 1.90 12.14
C HIS A 122 1.28 3.07 12.24
N VAL A 123 0.74 4.21 12.63
CA VAL A 123 1.47 5.49 12.69
C VAL A 123 2.03 5.79 14.09
N PHE A 124 2.14 4.76 14.95
CA PHE A 124 2.51 4.94 16.35
C PHE A 124 4.02 5.09 16.56
N HIS A 125 4.83 4.64 15.59
CA HIS A 125 6.28 4.82 15.59
C HIS A 125 6.68 6.03 14.73
N SER A 126 7.31 7.02 15.33
CA SER A 126 8.06 8.11 14.67
C SER A 126 7.33 9.01 13.64
N TYR A 127 6.02 8.88 13.47
CA TYR A 127 5.27 9.70 12.50
C TYR A 127 4.78 11.04 13.08
N PHE A 128 4.57 11.11 14.41
CA PHE A 128 4.00 12.27 15.08
C PHE A 128 4.72 12.58 16.39
N SER A 129 4.50 13.79 16.92
CA SER A 129 4.92 14.11 18.28
C SER A 129 4.27 13.17 19.30
N SER A 130 4.91 12.96 20.43
CA SER A 130 4.46 12.05 21.48
C SER A 130 3.02 12.33 21.95
N ALA A 131 2.62 13.60 22.03
CA ALA A 131 1.26 13.98 22.42
C ALA A 131 0.22 13.55 21.35
N LYS A 132 0.50 13.77 20.06
CA LYS A 132 -0.38 13.31 18.98
C LYS A 132 -0.48 11.80 18.94
N THR A 133 0.64 11.09 19.07
CA THR A 133 0.67 9.62 19.12
C THR A 133 -0.20 9.08 20.25
N LYS A 134 -0.11 9.65 21.49
CA LYS A 134 -0.96 9.25 22.61
C LYS A 134 -2.44 9.48 22.33
N ALA A 135 -2.81 10.60 21.70
CA ALA A 135 -4.19 10.86 21.30
C ALA A 135 -4.72 9.84 20.28
N PHE A 136 -3.92 9.50 19.24
CA PHE A 136 -4.28 8.45 18.27
C PHE A 136 -4.44 7.08 18.93
N ILE A 137 -3.53 6.68 19.81
CA ILE A 137 -3.64 5.43 20.59
C ILE A 137 -4.93 5.43 21.43
N GLY A 138 -5.28 6.55 22.06
CA GLY A 138 -6.54 6.70 22.82
C GLY A 138 -7.78 6.49 21.94
N ILE A 139 -7.80 7.09 20.76
CA ILE A 139 -8.88 6.89 19.78
C ILE A 139 -8.94 5.43 19.34
N GLU A 140 -7.82 4.82 18.98
CA GLU A 140 -7.78 3.43 18.53
C GLU A 140 -8.23 2.45 19.64
N ARG A 141 -7.87 2.69 20.90
CA ARG A 141 -8.37 1.91 22.06
C ARG A 141 -9.89 2.02 22.20
N TYR A 142 -10.44 3.22 22.03
CA TYR A 142 -11.90 3.40 22.05
C TYR A 142 -12.58 2.63 20.91
N LEU A 143 -12.04 2.73 19.70
CA LEU A 143 -12.55 2.05 18.52
C LEU A 143 -12.35 0.53 18.59
N GLY A 144 -11.26 0.07 19.18
CA GLY A 144 -11.00 -1.34 19.46
C GLY A 144 -12.08 -1.97 20.34
N LYS A 145 -12.59 -1.23 21.34
CA LYS A 145 -13.73 -1.69 22.16
C LYS A 145 -15.01 -1.88 21.34
N LYS A 146 -15.21 -1.05 20.30
CA LYS A 146 -16.38 -1.11 19.41
C LYS A 146 -16.24 -2.15 18.30
N SER A 147 -15.02 -2.60 18.00
CA SER A 147 -14.78 -3.62 16.98
C SER A 147 -15.13 -5.01 17.49
N SER A 148 -15.76 -5.83 16.65
CA SER A 148 -15.99 -7.26 16.88
C SER A 148 -14.70 -8.05 16.71
N ALA A 149 -13.91 -7.71 15.68
CA ALA A 149 -12.61 -8.29 15.43
C ALA A 149 -11.63 -7.26 14.85
N ILE A 150 -10.36 -7.48 15.10
CA ILE A 150 -9.25 -6.68 14.55
C ILE A 150 -8.27 -7.62 13.87
N ILE A 151 -7.91 -7.29 12.64
CA ILE A 151 -6.98 -8.09 11.83
C ILE A 151 -5.61 -7.41 11.85
N ALA A 152 -4.61 -8.15 12.30
CA ALA A 152 -3.20 -7.85 12.13
C ALA A 152 -2.64 -8.67 10.97
N ILE A 153 -1.74 -8.10 10.17
CA ILE A 153 -1.20 -8.78 8.98
C ILE A 153 0.09 -9.57 9.24
N SER A 154 0.61 -9.48 10.46
CA SER A 154 1.80 -10.23 10.89
C SER A 154 1.83 -10.41 12.41
N GLU A 155 2.61 -11.39 12.87
CA GLU A 155 2.89 -11.63 14.30
C GLU A 155 3.50 -10.41 14.98
N GLN A 156 4.45 -9.75 14.32
CA GLN A 156 5.09 -8.55 14.81
C GLN A 156 4.05 -7.45 15.08
N GLN A 157 3.19 -7.17 14.10
CA GLN A 157 2.15 -6.16 14.23
C GLN A 157 1.13 -6.53 15.32
N HIS A 158 0.75 -7.80 15.42
CA HIS A 158 -0.11 -8.30 16.49
C HIS A 158 0.50 -8.03 17.86
N LYS A 159 1.78 -8.40 18.08
CA LYS A 159 2.49 -8.15 19.32
C LYS A 159 2.49 -6.65 19.68
N GLU A 160 2.82 -5.79 18.74
CA GLU A 160 2.82 -4.34 18.94
C GLU A 160 1.44 -3.82 19.33
N LEU A 161 0.39 -4.19 18.61
CA LEU A 161 -0.97 -3.70 18.86
C LEU A 161 -1.55 -4.21 20.20
N VAL A 162 -1.25 -5.44 20.59
CA VAL A 162 -1.76 -6.06 21.83
C VAL A 162 -0.90 -5.68 23.05
N THR A 163 0.42 -5.83 22.94
CA THR A 163 1.32 -5.73 24.07
C THR A 163 1.80 -4.30 24.28
N ASP A 164 2.34 -3.67 23.25
CA ASP A 164 3.00 -2.38 23.37
C ASP A 164 1.98 -1.23 23.42
N PHE A 165 1.02 -1.23 22.51
CA PHE A 165 0.00 -0.17 22.39
C PHE A 165 -1.31 -0.50 23.12
N ARG A 166 -1.56 -1.75 23.47
CA ARG A 166 -2.77 -2.21 24.20
C ARG A 166 -4.05 -1.66 23.57
N ILE A 167 -4.19 -1.83 22.26
CA ILE A 167 -5.33 -1.30 21.50
C ILE A 167 -6.64 -2.01 21.87
N ALA A 168 -6.60 -3.34 22.02
CA ALA A 168 -7.73 -4.16 22.46
C ALA A 168 -7.20 -5.45 23.10
N PRO A 169 -8.05 -6.24 23.80
CA PRO A 169 -7.69 -7.57 24.27
C PRO A 169 -7.31 -8.51 23.13
N ALA A 170 -6.40 -9.46 23.41
CA ALA A 170 -5.84 -10.37 22.40
C ALA A 170 -6.88 -11.26 21.71
N ASP A 171 -7.96 -11.62 22.41
CA ASP A 171 -9.06 -12.43 21.88
C ASP A 171 -9.82 -11.77 20.71
N LYS A 172 -9.76 -10.43 20.61
CA LYS A 172 -10.31 -9.67 19.48
C LYS A 172 -9.43 -9.70 18.25
N PHE A 173 -8.17 -10.07 18.37
CA PHE A 173 -7.25 -10.08 17.25
C PHE A 173 -7.26 -11.41 16.49
N ARG A 174 -7.05 -11.28 15.18
CA ARG A 174 -6.74 -12.40 14.28
C ARG A 174 -5.55 -12.00 13.44
N ILE A 175 -4.60 -12.90 13.26
CA ILE A 175 -3.47 -12.71 12.36
C ILE A 175 -3.86 -13.29 11.02
N VAL A 176 -4.00 -12.42 10.02
CA VAL A 176 -4.35 -12.81 8.66
C VAL A 176 -3.34 -12.16 7.73
N PRO A 177 -2.34 -12.89 7.25
CA PRO A 177 -1.41 -12.40 6.25
C PRO A 177 -2.13 -11.91 5.00
N LEU A 178 -1.54 -10.92 4.31
CA LEU A 178 -2.12 -10.39 3.08
C LEU A 178 -2.08 -11.44 1.98
N GLY A 179 -3.22 -11.71 1.37
CA GLY A 179 -3.31 -12.48 0.13
C GLY A 179 -2.86 -11.64 -1.06
N LEU A 180 -2.09 -12.24 -1.96
CA LEU A 180 -1.63 -11.66 -3.21
C LEU A 180 -1.95 -12.62 -4.35
N ASP A 181 -2.32 -12.07 -5.51
CA ASP A 181 -2.39 -12.83 -6.74
C ASP A 181 -0.97 -13.03 -7.28
N LEU A 182 -0.46 -14.24 -7.13
CA LEU A 182 0.92 -14.60 -7.52
C LEU A 182 1.00 -15.32 -8.88
N ASP A 183 -0.11 -15.64 -9.53
CA ASP A 183 -0.12 -16.42 -10.77
C ASP A 183 0.71 -15.77 -11.87
N LYS A 184 0.61 -14.45 -12.00
CA LYS A 184 1.40 -13.69 -12.94
C LYS A 184 2.91 -13.69 -12.65
N PHE A 185 3.33 -13.98 -11.41
CA PHE A 185 4.74 -14.09 -11.04
C PHE A 185 5.28 -15.52 -11.19
N ALA A 186 4.40 -16.51 -11.28
CA ALA A 186 4.77 -17.92 -11.36
C ALA A 186 4.94 -18.42 -12.82
N SER A 187 4.43 -17.69 -13.82
CA SER A 187 4.38 -18.14 -15.21
C SER A 187 5.01 -17.17 -16.20
N GLY A 188 5.54 -17.71 -17.31
CA GLY A 188 6.10 -16.94 -18.42
C GLY A 188 7.38 -16.16 -18.07
N ASN A 189 8.15 -16.61 -17.06
CA ASN A 189 9.27 -15.81 -16.53
C ASN A 189 10.42 -15.67 -17.53
N ASP A 190 10.66 -16.64 -18.39
CA ASP A 190 11.72 -16.57 -19.39
C ASP A 190 11.42 -15.53 -20.49
N GLU A 191 10.19 -15.49 -20.98
CA GLU A 191 9.72 -14.49 -21.95
C GLU A 191 9.71 -13.09 -21.35
N LYS A 192 9.21 -12.96 -20.13
CA LYS A 192 9.21 -11.69 -19.38
C LYS A 192 10.62 -11.18 -19.16
N ARG A 193 11.55 -12.06 -18.75
CA ARG A 193 12.96 -11.74 -18.58
C ARG A 193 13.58 -11.25 -19.88
N LYS A 194 13.38 -11.98 -20.98
CA LYS A 194 13.87 -11.57 -22.30
C LYS A 194 13.30 -10.22 -22.71
N SER A 195 12.01 -10.03 -22.57
CA SER A 195 11.33 -8.78 -22.91
C SER A 195 11.89 -7.60 -22.12
N PHE A 196 11.97 -7.72 -20.79
CA PHE A 196 12.52 -6.68 -19.93
C PHE A 196 13.97 -6.33 -20.28
N ARG A 197 14.84 -7.35 -20.38
CA ARG A 197 16.26 -7.11 -20.65
C ARG A 197 16.49 -6.53 -22.04
N SER A 198 15.70 -6.95 -23.03
CA SER A 198 15.75 -6.41 -24.38
C SER A 198 15.30 -4.94 -24.43
N SER A 199 14.23 -4.57 -23.69
CA SER A 199 13.72 -3.19 -23.68
C SER A 199 14.70 -2.18 -23.07
N TYR A 200 15.66 -2.65 -22.27
CA TYR A 200 16.71 -1.83 -21.66
C TYR A 200 18.12 -2.13 -22.22
N GLY A 201 18.23 -2.91 -23.31
CA GLY A 201 19.52 -3.27 -23.92
C GLY A 201 20.49 -3.95 -22.94
N ILE A 202 20.00 -4.80 -22.03
CA ILE A 202 20.82 -5.40 -20.95
C ILE A 202 21.51 -6.67 -21.45
N PRO A 203 22.85 -6.72 -21.50
CA PRO A 203 23.59 -7.93 -21.86
C PRO A 203 23.33 -9.09 -20.89
N GLY A 204 23.54 -10.31 -21.36
CA GLY A 204 23.29 -11.53 -20.57
C GLY A 204 24.18 -11.66 -19.33
N ASP A 205 25.40 -11.10 -19.38
CA ASP A 205 26.41 -11.13 -18.31
C ASP A 205 26.21 -10.03 -17.23
N THR A 206 25.22 -9.16 -17.41
CA THR A 206 24.93 -8.05 -16.49
C THR A 206 24.03 -8.49 -15.36
N ILE A 207 24.40 -8.19 -14.13
CA ILE A 207 23.56 -8.39 -12.93
C ILE A 207 22.57 -7.23 -12.81
N VAL A 208 21.29 -7.56 -12.78
CA VAL A 208 20.19 -6.59 -12.62
C VAL A 208 19.73 -6.59 -11.17
N ILE A 209 19.80 -5.42 -10.52
CA ILE A 209 19.41 -5.21 -9.11
C ILE A 209 18.28 -4.21 -9.06
N THR A 210 17.16 -4.57 -8.45
CA THR A 210 15.96 -3.75 -8.45
C THR A 210 15.44 -3.50 -7.03
N ILE A 211 15.02 -2.27 -6.75
CA ILE A 211 14.17 -1.92 -5.62
C ILE A 211 12.82 -1.43 -6.15
N THR A 212 11.72 -2.00 -5.62
CA THR A 212 10.36 -1.61 -6.03
C THR A 212 9.60 -1.05 -4.86
N GLY A 213 9.05 0.15 -5.03
CA GLY A 213 8.20 0.75 -4.01
C GLY A 213 8.03 2.25 -4.15
N ARG A 214 7.10 2.80 -3.38
CA ARG A 214 6.90 4.25 -3.32
C ARG A 214 8.14 4.94 -2.73
N MET A 215 8.62 5.98 -3.38
CA MET A 215 9.79 6.75 -2.94
C MET A 215 9.39 7.67 -1.78
N VAL A 216 9.46 7.12 -0.57
CA VAL A 216 9.16 7.80 0.71
C VAL A 216 10.23 7.46 1.75
N PRO A 217 10.43 8.28 2.80
CA PRO A 217 11.55 8.12 3.75
C PRO A 217 11.65 6.71 4.36
N VAL A 218 10.53 6.10 4.72
CA VAL A 218 10.48 4.76 5.33
C VAL A 218 11.02 3.64 4.42
N LYS A 219 11.12 3.88 3.10
CA LYS A 219 11.67 2.92 2.12
C LYS A 219 13.17 3.05 1.91
N ASN A 220 13.80 4.05 2.53
CA ASN A 220 15.24 4.23 2.63
C ASN A 220 16.02 3.96 1.32
N HIS A 221 15.57 4.55 0.20
CA HIS A 221 16.23 4.40 -1.11
C HIS A 221 17.68 4.90 -1.11
N GLU A 222 18.05 5.74 -0.13
CA GLU A 222 19.42 6.18 0.04
C GLU A 222 20.37 5.02 0.34
N LEU A 223 19.97 4.09 1.21
CA LEU A 223 20.75 2.87 1.50
C LEU A 223 20.94 2.02 0.24
N PHE A 224 19.90 1.91 -0.60
CA PHE A 224 20.02 1.24 -1.89
C PHE A 224 21.07 1.90 -2.79
N LEU A 225 21.04 3.25 -2.92
CA LEU A 225 22.00 3.99 -3.72
C LEU A 225 23.45 3.82 -3.22
N GLN A 226 23.67 3.83 -1.90
CA GLN A 226 24.97 3.56 -1.30
C GLN A 226 25.47 2.13 -1.62
N GLY A 227 24.57 1.16 -1.56
CA GLY A 227 24.88 -0.23 -1.96
C GLY A 227 25.24 -0.35 -3.43
N ILE A 228 24.52 0.33 -4.32
CA ILE A 228 24.84 0.36 -5.76
C ILE A 228 26.18 1.04 -6.02
N GLN A 229 26.46 2.17 -5.37
CA GLN A 229 27.77 2.81 -5.47
C GLN A 229 28.90 1.87 -5.10
N TYR A 230 28.77 1.20 -3.96
CA TYR A 230 29.78 0.23 -3.52
C TYR A 230 30.00 -0.88 -4.55
N LEU A 231 28.94 -1.44 -5.11
CA LEU A 231 29.01 -2.50 -6.10
C LEU A 231 29.63 -2.03 -7.41
N LEU A 232 29.33 -0.82 -7.87
CA LEU A 232 29.91 -0.24 -9.08
C LEU A 232 31.44 -0.02 -8.94
N GLN A 233 31.92 0.23 -7.73
CA GLN A 233 33.34 0.46 -7.45
C GLN A 233 34.15 -0.82 -7.21
N HIS A 234 33.50 -1.89 -6.69
CA HIS A 234 34.22 -3.06 -6.18
C HIS A 234 33.89 -4.37 -6.92
N SER A 235 32.80 -4.42 -7.72
CA SER A 235 32.41 -5.62 -8.44
C SER A 235 33.10 -5.73 -9.78
N ALA A 236 33.60 -6.91 -10.12
CA ALA A 236 34.06 -7.24 -11.46
C ALA A 236 32.91 -7.51 -12.46
N LYS A 237 31.67 -7.61 -11.96
CA LYS A 237 30.48 -7.85 -12.80
C LYS A 237 29.90 -6.53 -13.27
N LYS A 238 29.31 -6.55 -14.47
CA LYS A 238 28.48 -5.43 -14.94
C LYS A 238 27.21 -5.37 -14.10
N ILE A 239 26.89 -4.17 -13.61
CA ILE A 239 25.72 -3.94 -12.76
C ILE A 239 24.77 -2.98 -13.48
N LYS A 240 23.49 -3.30 -13.49
CA LYS A 240 22.42 -2.37 -13.88
C LYS A 240 21.38 -2.35 -12.76
N ALA A 241 21.12 -1.17 -12.21
CA ALA A 241 20.21 -0.99 -11.10
C ALA A 241 18.91 -0.29 -11.54
N PHE A 242 17.80 -0.64 -10.89
CA PHE A 242 16.50 -0.02 -11.14
C PHE A 242 15.85 0.42 -9.84
N ILE A 243 15.39 1.67 -9.80
CA ILE A 243 14.46 2.16 -8.79
C ILE A 243 13.09 2.27 -9.45
N VAL A 244 12.19 1.36 -9.07
CA VAL A 244 10.85 1.22 -9.66
C VAL A 244 9.82 1.81 -8.71
N GLY A 245 9.27 2.93 -9.09
CA GLY A 245 8.30 3.70 -8.31
C GLY A 245 8.56 5.19 -8.38
N ASP A 246 7.74 5.94 -7.66
CA ASP A 246 7.82 7.39 -7.58
C ASP A 246 7.38 7.85 -6.18
N GLY A 247 7.56 9.12 -5.86
CA GLY A 247 7.12 9.68 -4.59
C GLY A 247 7.87 10.94 -4.19
N GLU A 248 7.59 11.39 -2.99
CA GLU A 248 8.05 12.68 -2.47
C GLU A 248 9.59 12.80 -2.34
N THR A 249 10.31 11.67 -2.21
CA THR A 249 11.77 11.66 -2.09
C THR A 249 12.50 11.50 -3.43
N ARG A 250 11.79 11.37 -4.56
CA ARG A 250 12.42 11.11 -5.86
C ARG A 250 13.50 12.11 -6.22
N ILE A 251 13.19 13.40 -6.19
CA ILE A 251 14.16 14.46 -6.54
C ILE A 251 15.40 14.39 -5.64
N ALA A 252 15.19 14.18 -4.34
CA ALA A 252 16.30 14.04 -3.39
C ALA A 252 17.18 12.82 -3.71
N MET A 253 16.58 11.70 -4.15
CA MET A 253 17.34 10.50 -4.54
C MET A 253 18.09 10.67 -5.86
N GLU A 254 17.56 11.42 -6.83
CA GLU A 254 18.28 11.79 -8.04
C GLU A 254 19.49 12.71 -7.74
N VAL A 255 19.33 13.67 -6.82
CA VAL A 255 20.45 14.48 -6.31
C VAL A 255 21.48 13.59 -5.62
N LYS A 256 21.02 12.68 -4.74
CA LYS A 256 21.90 11.76 -4.03
C LYS A 256 22.70 10.85 -4.97
N ALA A 257 22.08 10.34 -6.03
CA ALA A 257 22.78 9.55 -7.04
C ALA A 257 23.94 10.35 -7.70
N ARG A 258 23.71 11.63 -8.02
CA ARG A 258 24.77 12.51 -8.55
C ARG A 258 25.89 12.74 -7.54
N GLU A 259 25.56 12.99 -6.25
CA GLU A 259 26.55 13.16 -5.17
C GLU A 259 27.41 11.90 -5.01
N LEU A 260 26.85 10.72 -5.20
CA LEU A 260 27.53 9.45 -5.14
C LEU A 260 28.30 9.09 -6.43
N GLY A 261 28.28 9.97 -7.45
CA GLY A 261 28.91 9.72 -8.74
C GLY A 261 28.24 8.62 -9.58
N ILE A 262 26.99 8.29 -9.30
CA ILE A 262 26.25 7.28 -10.04
C ILE A 262 25.55 7.95 -11.24
N GLY A 263 25.94 7.57 -12.45
CA GLY A 263 25.23 7.96 -13.66
C GLY A 263 23.85 7.31 -13.69
N PHE A 264 22.82 8.07 -14.05
CA PHE A 264 21.46 7.53 -14.12
C PHE A 264 20.67 8.10 -15.30
N SER A 265 19.65 7.34 -15.70
CA SER A 265 18.61 7.76 -16.64
C SER A 265 17.27 7.81 -15.95
N THR A 266 16.37 8.60 -16.49
CA THR A 266 14.94 8.61 -16.13
C THR A 266 14.12 8.05 -17.29
N GLU A 267 12.81 7.88 -17.11
CA GLU A 267 11.90 7.42 -18.18
C GLU A 267 11.86 8.32 -19.44
N LYS A 268 12.50 9.49 -19.37
CA LYS A 268 12.56 10.47 -20.47
C LYS A 268 13.87 10.41 -21.25
N ASP A 269 14.85 9.69 -20.74
CA ASP A 269 16.20 9.64 -21.28
C ASP A 269 16.45 8.35 -22.08
N ASP A 270 17.63 8.25 -22.70
CA ASP A 270 18.15 6.98 -23.20
C ASP A 270 18.47 6.04 -22.01
N LEU A 271 17.66 4.99 -21.89
CA LEU A 271 17.69 4.06 -20.77
C LEU A 271 18.83 3.03 -20.86
N HIS A 272 19.58 2.99 -21.98
CA HIS A 272 20.55 1.92 -22.23
C HIS A 272 21.92 2.14 -21.58
N ASN A 273 22.39 3.37 -21.53
CA ASN A 273 23.80 3.66 -21.25
C ASN A 273 24.16 3.94 -19.79
N GLN A 274 23.19 4.09 -18.90
CA GLN A 274 23.45 4.43 -17.50
C GLN A 274 23.32 3.20 -16.58
N PRO A 275 24.16 3.10 -15.52
CA PRO A 275 24.12 1.98 -14.58
C PRO A 275 22.89 1.98 -13.67
N LEU A 276 22.21 3.12 -13.54
CA LEU A 276 21.00 3.25 -12.72
C LEU A 276 19.85 3.84 -13.55
N VAL A 277 18.64 3.32 -13.36
CA VAL A 277 17.42 3.81 -14.00
C VAL A 277 16.34 4.08 -12.97
N PHE A 278 15.78 5.29 -13.00
CA PHE A 278 14.55 5.64 -12.29
C PHE A 278 13.37 5.46 -13.24
N THR A 279 12.54 4.45 -13.02
CA THR A 279 11.47 4.08 -13.98
C THR A 279 10.14 4.76 -13.76
N SER A 280 9.99 5.57 -12.68
CA SER A 280 8.67 6.03 -12.23
C SER A 280 7.71 4.86 -11.95
N TRP A 281 6.39 5.13 -11.95
CA TRP A 281 5.38 4.11 -11.66
C TRP A 281 5.25 3.09 -12.79
N ARG A 282 5.31 1.80 -12.42
CA ARG A 282 5.12 0.66 -13.32
C ARG A 282 4.03 -0.24 -12.77
N SER A 283 3.24 -0.86 -13.65
CA SER A 283 2.19 -1.84 -13.30
C SER A 283 2.61 -3.29 -13.60
N ASP A 284 3.63 -3.49 -14.42
CA ASP A 284 4.17 -4.76 -14.87
C ASP A 284 5.30 -5.27 -13.95
N ILE A 285 5.04 -5.29 -12.65
CA ILE A 285 6.04 -5.67 -11.63
C ILE A 285 6.52 -7.12 -11.80
N ASP A 286 5.67 -7.99 -12.31
CA ASP A 286 6.03 -9.38 -12.64
C ASP A 286 7.08 -9.45 -13.77
N VAL A 287 7.00 -8.59 -14.78
CA VAL A 287 7.99 -8.49 -15.87
C VAL A 287 9.33 -7.95 -15.34
N ILE A 288 9.26 -6.92 -14.49
CA ILE A 288 10.45 -6.33 -13.84
C ILE A 288 11.14 -7.38 -12.93
N ASN A 289 10.36 -8.09 -12.11
CA ASN A 289 10.88 -9.10 -11.21
C ASN A 289 11.52 -10.25 -11.98
N ALA A 290 10.91 -10.73 -13.07
CA ALA A 290 11.49 -11.76 -13.92
C ALA A 290 12.79 -11.28 -14.59
N GLY A 291 12.89 -10.00 -14.96
CA GLY A 291 14.08 -9.39 -15.56
C GLY A 291 15.24 -9.18 -14.60
N SER A 292 14.96 -9.13 -13.31
CA SER A 292 15.93 -8.88 -12.24
C SER A 292 16.64 -10.17 -11.79
N ASP A 293 17.89 -10.03 -11.36
CA ASP A 293 18.65 -11.10 -10.71
C ASP A 293 18.53 -10.98 -9.18
N ILE A 294 18.44 -9.75 -8.68
CA ILE A 294 18.32 -9.45 -7.25
C ILE A 294 17.21 -8.41 -7.06
N ILE A 295 16.27 -8.73 -6.18
CA ILE A 295 15.25 -7.80 -5.74
C ILE A 295 15.56 -7.42 -4.30
N THR A 296 15.58 -6.11 -4.02
CA THR A 296 15.96 -5.58 -2.70
C THR A 296 14.78 -4.91 -2.01
N LEU A 297 14.83 -4.91 -0.70
CA LEU A 297 13.96 -4.15 0.19
C LEU A 297 14.82 -3.52 1.28
N THR A 298 14.73 -2.18 1.48
CA THR A 298 15.52 -1.42 2.47
C THR A 298 14.64 -0.81 3.55
#